data_b37d08d0bb2903db742e69eb6dd423df
#
_entry.id   b37d08d0bb2903db742e69eb6dd423df
#
_cell.length_a   1.000
_cell.length_b   1.000
_cell.length_c   1.000
_cell.angle_alpha   90.00
_cell.angle_beta   90.00
_cell.angle_gamma   90.00
#
_symmetry.space_group_name_H-M   'P 1'
#
loop_
_entity.id
_entity.type
_entity.pdbx_description
1 polymer ?
#
loop_
_entity_poly.entity_id
_entity_poly.type
_entity_poly.pdbx_seq_one_letter_code
_entity_poly.pdbx_strand_id
1 'polypeptide(L)'
;MVDHVSGENVNQVVDKSKGGEESGAVAGGDALAGGRGYELPLLLFGGFRTLIDRVHARLADEGHPDMRPAHGFAMQAIGARGATASEIGRRLGVSKQAAGKTVDRLLALGYAERADDPTDARRKLVRLTPHGFAALARSAAIFDDLRAEWAATLGADGVLAMEAALRTVVPPETAFRLDATSWLGAP
;
A
#
# COMPACT_ATOMS: atom_id res chain seq x y z
N MET A 1 -20.28 -4.83 -41.21
CA MET A 1 -19.66 -3.51 -41.42
C MET A 1 -19.45 -2.94 -40.03
N VAL A 2 -18.30 -3.22 -39.46
CA VAL A 2 -17.94 -2.85 -38.06
C VAL A 2 -16.73 -1.97 -38.17
N ASP A 3 -16.91 -0.70 -37.80
CA ASP A 3 -15.88 0.30 -37.83
C ASP A 3 -14.87 0.06 -36.68
N HIS A 4 -13.64 -0.03 -37.11
CA HIS A 4 -12.46 -0.24 -36.27
C HIS A 4 -12.02 1.14 -35.74
N VAL A 5 -12.30 1.42 -34.47
CA VAL A 5 -11.78 2.62 -33.81
C VAL A 5 -10.37 2.33 -33.30
N SER A 6 -9.40 2.89 -34.02
CA SER A 6 -7.99 2.86 -33.64
C SER A 6 -7.75 3.67 -32.38
N GLY A 7 -7.19 3.00 -31.33
CA GLY A 7 -6.75 3.68 -30.13
C GLY A 7 -5.53 4.57 -30.38
N GLU A 8 -5.71 5.85 -30.33
CA GLU A 8 -4.61 6.82 -30.37
C GLU A 8 -3.82 6.80 -29.08
N ASN A 9 -2.52 6.67 -29.25
CA ASN A 9 -1.53 6.50 -28.20
C ASN A 9 -1.26 7.88 -27.54
N VAL A 10 -1.53 7.99 -26.26
CA VAL A 10 -1.39 9.20 -25.40
C VAL A 10 0.03 9.79 -25.38
N ASN A 11 1.01 9.11 -25.98
CA ASN A 11 2.41 9.54 -25.99
C ASN A 11 2.78 10.57 -27.10
N GLN A 12 1.85 11.01 -27.93
CA GLN A 12 2.18 11.95 -29.03
C GLN A 12 1.93 13.44 -28.74
N VAL A 13 1.46 13.81 -27.60
CA VAL A 13 1.06 15.20 -27.28
C VAL A 13 2.19 16.07 -26.71
N VAL A 14 3.38 15.50 -26.41
CA VAL A 14 4.44 16.25 -25.66
C VAL A 14 5.59 16.76 -26.55
N ASP A 15 5.57 16.54 -27.87
CA ASP A 15 6.71 16.90 -28.74
C ASP A 15 6.47 18.05 -29.74
N LYS A 16 5.86 19.14 -29.28
CA LYS A 16 5.79 20.40 -30.07
C LYS A 16 6.02 21.63 -29.22
N SER A 17 7.26 21.88 -28.81
CA SER A 17 7.76 23.24 -28.59
C SER A 17 9.29 23.28 -28.69
N LYS A 18 9.80 23.43 -29.92
CA LYS A 18 11.14 23.92 -30.21
C LYS A 18 11.01 25.34 -30.72
N GLY A 19 11.74 26.24 -30.10
CA GLY A 19 12.01 27.57 -30.67
C GLY A 19 12.27 28.61 -29.60
N GLY A 20 13.53 29.01 -29.38
CA GLY A 20 13.90 30.17 -28.57
C GLY A 20 15.23 29.95 -27.83
N GLU A 21 16.36 30.28 -28.53
CA GLU A 21 17.69 30.43 -27.92
C GLU A 21 17.67 31.64 -26.98
N GLU A 22 18.18 31.48 -25.75
CA GLU A 22 19.09 32.48 -25.20
C GLU A 22 19.99 31.85 -24.11
N SER A 23 21.25 32.18 -24.24
CA SER A 23 22.41 31.81 -23.47
C SER A 23 22.32 32.28 -22.02
N GLY A 24 22.52 31.35 -21.09
CA GLY A 24 22.75 31.63 -19.68
C GLY A 24 23.44 30.45 -19.05
N ALA A 25 24.79 30.43 -19.13
CA ALA A 25 25.59 29.41 -18.46
C ALA A 25 25.42 29.53 -16.94
N VAL A 26 24.74 28.55 -16.33
CA VAL A 26 24.86 28.22 -14.91
C VAL A 26 25.40 26.81 -14.83
N ALA A 27 26.69 26.73 -14.48
CA ALA A 27 27.35 25.52 -14.08
C ALA A 27 26.67 24.99 -12.79
N GLY A 28 25.94 23.91 -12.89
CA GLY A 28 25.23 23.29 -11.78
C GLY A 28 24.91 21.85 -12.09
N GLY A 29 25.86 20.93 -11.81
CA GLY A 29 25.59 19.57 -11.42
C GLY A 29 24.97 18.67 -12.47
N ASP A 30 25.83 18.00 -13.19
CA ASP A 30 25.62 16.68 -13.79
C ASP A 30 25.30 15.68 -12.67
N ALA A 31 24.10 15.68 -12.15
CA ALA A 31 23.70 14.90 -10.98
C ALA A 31 22.23 14.45 -11.04
N LEU A 32 21.71 14.09 -12.20
CA LEU A 32 20.52 13.25 -12.31
C LEU A 32 20.57 12.51 -13.65
N ALA A 33 21.57 11.66 -13.82
CA ALA A 33 21.52 10.54 -14.75
C ALA A 33 20.56 9.47 -14.17
N GLY A 34 19.32 9.85 -13.98
CA GLY A 34 18.24 8.99 -13.48
C GLY A 34 16.95 9.45 -14.14
N GLY A 35 16.07 8.53 -14.42
CA GLY A 35 14.89 8.65 -15.23
C GLY A 35 14.04 9.91 -15.05
N ARG A 36 13.09 10.10 -15.94
CA ARG A 36 12.18 11.24 -15.90
C ARG A 36 11.42 11.23 -14.57
N GLY A 37 11.17 12.41 -13.97
CA GLY A 37 10.61 12.53 -12.61
C GLY A 37 9.33 11.71 -12.36
N TYR A 38 8.55 11.40 -13.40
CA TYR A 38 7.36 10.53 -13.30
C TYR A 38 7.69 9.04 -13.14
N GLU A 39 8.90 8.60 -13.39
CA GLU A 39 9.29 7.18 -13.24
C GLU A 39 9.35 6.77 -11.77
N LEU A 40 9.80 7.67 -10.90
CA LEU A 40 9.89 7.39 -9.47
C LEU A 40 8.56 6.91 -8.87
N PRO A 41 7.43 7.63 -9.00
CA PRO A 41 6.16 7.14 -8.45
C PRO A 41 5.69 5.84 -9.11
N LEU A 42 5.95 5.63 -10.39
CA LEU A 42 5.60 4.37 -11.07
C LEU A 42 6.43 3.20 -10.55
N LEU A 43 7.73 3.38 -10.32
CA LEU A 43 8.61 2.36 -9.74
C LEU A 43 8.22 2.03 -8.30
N LEU A 44 7.93 3.03 -7.47
CA LEU A 44 7.47 2.84 -6.10
C LEU A 44 6.14 2.06 -6.06
N PHE A 45 5.18 2.44 -6.90
CA PHE A 45 3.90 1.75 -7.01
C PHE A 45 4.06 0.33 -7.54
N GLY A 46 4.88 0.13 -8.59
CA GLY A 46 5.18 -1.19 -9.14
C GLY A 46 5.86 -2.10 -8.11
N GLY A 47 6.84 -1.58 -7.39
CA GLY A 47 7.52 -2.30 -6.30
C GLY A 47 6.55 -2.71 -5.20
N PHE A 48 5.71 -1.77 -4.73
CA PHE A 48 4.67 -2.05 -3.74
C PHE A 48 3.70 -3.14 -4.23
N ARG A 49 3.17 -3.02 -5.46
CA ARG A 49 2.27 -4.03 -6.03
C ARG A 49 2.92 -5.41 -6.10
N THR A 50 4.17 -5.48 -6.57
CA THR A 50 4.90 -6.75 -6.67
C THR A 50 5.00 -7.44 -5.30
N LEU A 51 5.34 -6.71 -4.24
CA LEU A 51 5.41 -7.26 -2.89
C LEU A 51 4.03 -7.74 -2.41
N ILE A 52 3.00 -6.91 -2.56
CA ILE A 52 1.64 -7.23 -2.12
C ILE A 52 1.06 -8.43 -2.86
N ASP A 53 1.19 -8.50 -4.18
CA ASP A 53 0.68 -9.61 -4.98
C ASP A 53 1.37 -10.93 -4.59
N ARG A 54 2.68 -10.91 -4.34
CA ARG A 54 3.45 -12.08 -3.91
C ARG A 54 3.11 -12.53 -2.49
N VAL A 55 2.90 -11.59 -1.55
CA VAL A 55 2.42 -11.93 -0.20
C VAL A 55 1.09 -12.66 -0.26
N HIS A 56 0.13 -12.13 -1.06
CA HIS A 56 -1.19 -12.74 -1.15
C HIS A 56 -1.18 -14.09 -1.88
N ALA A 57 -0.33 -14.26 -2.89
CA ALA A 57 -0.14 -15.57 -3.52
C ALA A 57 0.34 -16.62 -2.50
N ARG A 58 1.38 -16.32 -1.71
CA ARG A 58 1.89 -17.23 -0.69
C ARG A 58 0.88 -17.49 0.44
N LEU A 59 0.17 -16.44 0.90
CA LEU A 59 -0.89 -16.60 1.88
C LEU A 59 -2.03 -17.50 1.38
N ALA A 60 -2.38 -17.40 0.10
CA ALA A 60 -3.41 -18.26 -0.51
C ALA A 60 -2.97 -19.75 -0.49
N ASP A 61 -1.71 -20.03 -0.84
CA ASP A 61 -1.13 -21.38 -0.81
C ASP A 61 -1.09 -21.96 0.61
N GLU A 62 -1.07 -21.11 1.63
CA GLU A 62 -0.98 -21.47 3.05
C GLU A 62 -2.34 -21.42 3.79
N GLY A 63 -3.44 -21.45 3.06
CA GLY A 63 -4.79 -21.56 3.64
C GLY A 63 -5.51 -20.23 3.87
N HIS A 64 -5.00 -19.12 3.30
CA HIS A 64 -5.63 -17.80 3.37
C HIS A 64 -6.04 -17.26 1.98
N PRO A 65 -6.79 -18.03 1.13
CA PRO A 65 -7.08 -17.65 -0.26
C PRO A 65 -7.95 -16.39 -0.37
N ASP A 66 -8.71 -16.09 0.66
CA ASP A 66 -9.61 -14.93 0.71
C ASP A 66 -8.97 -13.67 1.29
N MET A 67 -7.69 -13.76 1.71
CA MET A 67 -6.97 -12.59 2.21
C MET A 67 -6.79 -11.56 1.09
N ARG A 68 -7.02 -10.29 1.42
CA ARG A 68 -6.85 -9.15 0.51
C ARG A 68 -6.02 -8.07 1.21
N PRO A 69 -5.36 -7.15 0.47
CA PRO A 69 -4.55 -6.08 1.06
C PRO A 69 -5.32 -5.29 2.13
N ALA A 70 -6.56 -4.92 1.84
CA ALA A 70 -7.42 -4.19 2.79
C ALA A 70 -7.64 -4.95 4.11
N HIS A 71 -7.65 -6.29 4.09
CA HIS A 71 -7.77 -7.11 5.30
C HIS A 71 -6.53 -7.01 6.18
N GLY A 72 -5.33 -7.12 5.60
CA GLY A 72 -4.07 -6.97 6.32
C GLY A 72 -3.95 -5.62 7.02
N PHE A 73 -4.24 -4.54 6.29
CA PHE A 73 -4.25 -3.19 6.86
C PHE A 73 -5.31 -3.01 7.96
N ALA A 74 -6.50 -3.55 7.76
CA ALA A 74 -7.55 -3.48 8.78
C ALA A 74 -7.19 -4.27 10.04
N MET A 75 -6.59 -5.45 9.91
CA MET A 75 -6.10 -6.22 11.06
C MET A 75 -5.00 -5.48 11.83
N GLN A 76 -4.08 -4.80 11.14
CA GLN A 76 -3.09 -3.94 11.78
C GLN A 76 -3.75 -2.76 12.49
N ALA A 77 -4.77 -2.14 11.86
CA ALA A 77 -5.53 -1.05 12.46
C ALA A 77 -6.35 -1.50 13.68
N ILE A 78 -6.83 -2.73 13.73
CA ILE A 78 -7.46 -3.32 14.92
C ILE A 78 -6.44 -3.41 16.06
N GLY A 79 -5.26 -3.91 15.78
CA GLY A 79 -4.17 -4.03 16.75
C GLY A 79 -4.44 -5.03 17.87
N ALA A 80 -3.47 -5.19 18.79
CA ALA A 80 -3.52 -6.19 19.84
C ALA A 80 -4.64 -5.97 20.88
N ARG A 81 -5.02 -4.70 21.11
CA ARG A 81 -6.05 -4.35 22.11
C ARG A 81 -7.47 -4.33 21.56
N GLY A 82 -7.61 -4.45 20.25
CA GLY A 82 -8.87 -4.23 19.55
C GLY A 82 -9.15 -2.76 19.27
N ALA A 83 -10.17 -2.49 18.45
CA ALA A 83 -10.61 -1.14 18.12
C ALA A 83 -12.09 -1.15 17.70
N THR A 84 -12.76 -0.02 17.82
CA THR A 84 -14.09 0.17 17.23
C THR A 84 -13.99 0.38 15.73
N ALA A 85 -15.07 0.12 14.99
CA ALA A 85 -15.14 0.35 13.54
C ALA A 85 -14.82 1.81 13.17
N SER A 86 -15.19 2.77 14.02
CA SER A 86 -14.85 4.19 13.81
C SER A 86 -13.36 4.48 13.98
N GLU A 87 -12.71 3.85 14.95
CA GLU A 87 -11.26 3.98 15.15
C GLU A 87 -10.49 3.32 14.00
N ILE A 88 -10.94 2.15 13.54
CA ILE A 88 -10.36 1.47 12.38
C ILE A 88 -10.47 2.38 11.16
N GLY A 89 -11.65 2.93 10.87
CA GLY A 89 -11.86 3.85 9.74
C GLY A 89 -10.94 5.07 9.81
N ARG A 90 -10.82 5.70 10.98
CA ARG A 90 -9.90 6.85 11.18
C ARG A 90 -8.44 6.48 10.93
N ARG A 91 -7.97 5.32 11.43
CA ARG A 91 -6.59 4.84 11.23
C ARG A 91 -6.29 4.56 9.76
N LEU A 92 -7.28 4.03 9.03
CA LEU A 92 -7.15 3.70 7.61
C LEU A 92 -7.42 4.88 6.68
N GLY A 93 -7.91 6.01 7.18
CA GLY A 93 -8.33 7.14 6.36
C GLY A 93 -9.61 6.88 5.56
N VAL A 94 -10.45 5.92 5.95
CA VAL A 94 -11.68 5.57 5.24
C VAL A 94 -12.93 5.89 6.08
N SER A 95 -14.10 5.95 5.44
CA SER A 95 -15.36 6.17 6.15
C SER A 95 -15.66 5.00 7.12
N LYS A 96 -16.42 5.30 8.20
CA LYS A 96 -16.89 4.28 9.13
C LYS A 96 -17.65 3.15 8.41
N GLN A 97 -18.40 3.48 7.38
CA GLN A 97 -19.15 2.49 6.59
C GLN A 97 -18.21 1.56 5.81
N ALA A 98 -17.16 2.11 5.16
CA ALA A 98 -16.16 1.32 4.45
C ALA A 98 -15.39 0.41 5.43
N ALA A 99 -14.94 0.96 6.57
CA ALA A 99 -14.31 0.17 7.62
C ALA A 99 -15.25 -0.94 8.14
N GLY A 100 -16.55 -0.64 8.32
CA GLY A 100 -17.56 -1.62 8.73
C GLY A 100 -17.63 -2.81 7.78
N LYS A 101 -17.69 -2.58 6.47
CA LYS A 101 -17.71 -3.66 5.46
C LYS A 101 -16.45 -4.54 5.53
N THR A 102 -15.28 -3.95 5.71
CA THR A 102 -14.02 -4.70 5.86
C THR A 102 -14.03 -5.52 7.15
N VAL A 103 -14.49 -4.93 8.25
CA VAL A 103 -14.65 -5.62 9.54
C VAL A 103 -15.61 -6.80 9.41
N ASP A 104 -16.79 -6.62 8.80
CA ASP A 104 -17.76 -7.70 8.61
C ASP A 104 -17.18 -8.86 7.79
N ARG A 105 -16.33 -8.55 6.79
CA ARG A 105 -15.63 -9.59 6.04
C ARG A 105 -14.58 -10.30 6.90
N LEU A 106 -13.82 -9.60 7.74
CA LEU A 106 -12.86 -10.22 8.67
C LEU A 106 -13.55 -11.12 9.69
N LEU A 107 -14.73 -10.72 10.20
CA LEU A 107 -15.57 -11.55 11.08
C LEU A 107 -16.02 -12.83 10.36
N ALA A 108 -16.53 -12.70 9.12
CA ALA A 108 -16.98 -13.83 8.32
C ALA A 108 -15.86 -14.83 7.97
N LEU A 109 -14.64 -14.33 7.83
CA LEU A 109 -13.43 -15.15 7.57
C LEU A 109 -12.79 -15.68 8.86
N GLY A 110 -13.29 -15.34 10.03
CA GLY A 110 -12.77 -15.79 11.33
C GLY A 110 -11.44 -15.14 11.75
N TYR A 111 -10.99 -14.06 11.08
CA TYR A 111 -9.79 -13.33 11.47
C TYR A 111 -10.03 -12.35 12.62
N ALA A 112 -11.28 -11.96 12.83
CA ALA A 112 -11.67 -11.07 13.89
C ALA A 112 -12.94 -11.58 14.58
N GLU A 113 -13.21 -11.04 15.77
CA GLU A 113 -14.40 -11.28 16.56
C GLU A 113 -14.92 -9.97 17.18
N ARG A 114 -16.19 -9.95 17.58
CA ARG A 114 -16.75 -8.84 18.35
C ARG A 114 -16.57 -9.12 19.84
N ALA A 115 -16.14 -8.11 20.57
CA ALA A 115 -15.96 -8.17 22.02
C ALA A 115 -16.55 -6.92 22.69
N ASP A 116 -16.91 -7.04 23.95
CA ASP A 116 -17.25 -5.90 24.76
C ASP A 116 -15.98 -5.13 25.19
N ASP A 117 -16.08 -3.81 25.26
CA ASP A 117 -15.01 -3.01 25.82
C ASP A 117 -15.00 -3.21 27.35
N PRO A 118 -13.88 -3.64 27.94
CA PRO A 118 -13.82 -3.87 29.38
C PRO A 118 -14.00 -2.60 30.22
N THR A 119 -13.87 -1.42 29.59
CA THR A 119 -14.01 -0.12 30.26
C THR A 119 -15.35 0.55 30.00
N ASP A 120 -16.08 0.14 28.95
CA ASP A 120 -17.38 0.68 28.58
C ASP A 120 -18.22 -0.37 27.85
N ALA A 121 -19.15 -1.01 28.54
CA ALA A 121 -20.02 -2.06 28.01
C ALA A 121 -20.91 -1.60 26.84
N ARG A 122 -21.09 -0.28 26.64
CA ARG A 122 -21.83 0.28 25.49
C ARG A 122 -21.01 0.26 24.20
N ARG A 123 -19.70 0.13 24.31
CA ARG A 123 -18.76 0.08 23.17
C ARG A 123 -18.55 -1.36 22.74
N LYS A 124 -18.67 -1.61 21.44
CA LYS A 124 -18.30 -2.90 20.83
C LYS A 124 -16.97 -2.75 20.14
N LEU A 125 -16.02 -3.56 20.58
CA LEU A 125 -14.70 -3.67 19.98
C LEU A 125 -14.71 -4.78 18.93
N VAL A 126 -13.84 -4.64 17.96
CA VAL A 126 -13.37 -5.69 17.07
C VAL A 126 -11.99 -6.11 17.58
N ARG A 127 -11.78 -7.38 17.81
CA ARG A 127 -10.49 -7.96 18.23
C ARG A 127 -10.04 -9.01 17.21
N LEU A 128 -8.74 -9.19 17.10
CA LEU A 128 -8.22 -10.29 16.30
C LEU A 128 -8.38 -11.61 17.06
N THR A 129 -8.77 -12.64 16.32
CA THR A 129 -8.75 -14.03 16.82
C THR A 129 -7.30 -14.56 16.77
N PRO A 130 -7.01 -15.72 17.41
CA PRO A 130 -5.74 -16.42 17.22
C PRO A 130 -5.43 -16.67 15.74
N HIS A 131 -6.44 -16.98 14.91
CA HIS A 131 -6.31 -17.15 13.48
C HIS A 131 -5.89 -15.83 12.78
N GLY A 132 -6.47 -14.69 13.18
CA GLY A 132 -6.08 -13.38 12.68
C GLY A 132 -4.64 -13.00 13.05
N PHE A 133 -4.22 -13.28 14.28
CA PHE A 133 -2.84 -13.06 14.69
C PHE A 133 -1.86 -13.96 13.93
N ALA A 134 -2.20 -15.24 13.73
CA ALA A 134 -1.37 -16.17 12.96
C ALA A 134 -1.20 -15.70 11.51
N ALA A 135 -2.28 -15.24 10.87
CA ALA A 135 -2.23 -14.70 9.50
C ALA A 135 -1.36 -13.45 9.39
N LEU A 136 -1.42 -12.53 10.37
CA LEU A 136 -0.53 -11.37 10.41
C LEU A 136 0.94 -11.76 10.61
N ALA A 137 1.22 -12.67 11.52
CA ALA A 137 2.57 -13.16 11.77
C ALA A 137 3.15 -13.85 10.52
N ARG A 138 2.33 -14.65 9.84
CA ARG A 138 2.74 -15.30 8.59
C ARG A 138 2.99 -14.29 7.48
N SER A 139 2.12 -13.29 7.35
CA SER A 139 2.30 -12.19 6.40
C SER A 139 3.62 -11.46 6.64
N ALA A 140 3.97 -11.18 7.89
CA ALA A 140 5.25 -10.56 8.25
C ALA A 140 6.44 -11.42 7.82
N ALA A 141 6.43 -12.73 8.12
CA ALA A 141 7.49 -13.64 7.71
C ALA A 141 7.66 -13.70 6.18
N ILE A 142 6.54 -13.70 5.43
CA ILE A 142 6.60 -13.64 3.96
C ILE A 142 7.23 -12.33 3.47
N PHE A 143 6.94 -11.18 4.11
CA PHE A 143 7.61 -9.93 3.78
C PHE A 143 9.10 -9.97 4.06
N ASP A 144 9.53 -10.62 5.14
CA ASP A 144 10.96 -10.82 5.45
C ASP A 144 11.65 -11.66 4.37
N ASP A 145 11.02 -12.75 3.91
CA ASP A 145 11.51 -13.57 2.80
C ASP A 145 11.63 -12.75 1.50
N LEU A 146 10.60 -11.96 1.15
CA LEU A 146 10.61 -11.12 -0.04
C LEU A 146 11.67 -10.03 0.02
N ARG A 147 11.89 -9.47 1.22
CA ARG A 147 12.98 -8.53 1.46
C ARG A 147 14.35 -9.18 1.26
N ALA A 148 14.52 -10.42 1.74
CA ALA A 148 15.76 -11.17 1.52
C ALA A 148 16.02 -11.47 0.04
N GLU A 149 14.97 -11.77 -0.74
CA GLU A 149 15.10 -11.94 -2.20
C GLU A 149 15.54 -10.65 -2.90
N TRP A 150 15.02 -9.50 -2.48
CA TRP A 150 15.49 -8.22 -2.99
C TRP A 150 16.94 -7.96 -2.59
N ALA A 151 17.33 -8.32 -1.37
CA ALA A 151 18.72 -8.21 -0.93
C ALA A 151 19.66 -9.13 -1.72
N ALA A 152 19.20 -10.28 -2.17
CA ALA A 152 19.99 -11.14 -3.06
C ALA A 152 20.26 -10.49 -4.43
N THR A 153 19.34 -9.62 -4.91
CA THR A 153 19.47 -8.92 -6.20
C THR A 153 20.23 -7.60 -6.08
N LEU A 154 19.91 -6.80 -5.06
CA LEU A 154 20.40 -5.43 -4.88
C LEU A 154 21.64 -5.33 -3.97
N GLY A 155 21.98 -6.42 -3.28
CA GLY A 155 22.86 -6.41 -2.13
C GLY A 155 22.13 -5.97 -0.84
N ALA A 156 22.59 -6.45 0.31
CA ALA A 156 22.00 -6.06 1.60
C ALA A 156 22.07 -4.55 1.84
N ASP A 157 23.18 -3.92 1.52
CA ASP A 157 23.37 -2.48 1.66
C ASP A 157 22.45 -1.67 0.73
N GLY A 158 22.15 -2.18 -0.47
CA GLY A 158 21.22 -1.56 -1.41
C GLY A 158 19.82 -1.48 -0.86
N VAL A 159 19.31 -2.58 -0.26
CA VAL A 159 17.98 -2.60 0.40
C VAL A 159 17.96 -1.67 1.61
N LEU A 160 19.00 -1.69 2.45
CA LEU A 160 19.08 -0.82 3.63
C LEU A 160 19.10 0.67 3.21
N ALA A 161 19.86 1.03 2.18
CA ALA A 161 19.93 2.41 1.67
C ALA A 161 18.56 2.86 1.11
N MET A 162 17.87 2.01 0.34
CA MET A 162 16.53 2.29 -0.17
C MET A 162 15.53 2.51 0.96
N GLU A 163 15.50 1.63 1.96
CA GLU A 163 14.62 1.75 3.13
C GLU A 163 14.91 3.03 3.91
N ALA A 164 16.17 3.38 4.12
CA ALA A 164 16.58 4.61 4.82
C ALA A 164 16.14 5.86 4.05
N ALA A 165 16.34 5.88 2.73
CA ALA A 165 15.90 6.98 1.88
C ALA A 165 14.39 7.16 1.94
N LEU A 166 13.61 6.07 1.83
CA LEU A 166 12.15 6.13 1.94
C LEU A 166 11.69 6.63 3.31
N ARG A 167 12.30 6.18 4.41
CA ARG A 167 11.97 6.68 5.76
C ARG A 167 12.24 8.18 5.94
N THR A 168 13.18 8.73 5.17
CA THR A 168 13.50 10.17 5.23
C THR A 168 12.45 11.03 4.53
N VAL A 169 11.86 10.54 3.44
CA VAL A 169 10.95 11.32 2.58
C VAL A 169 9.47 10.97 2.76
N VAL A 170 9.15 9.80 3.32
CA VAL A 170 7.76 9.37 3.56
C VAL A 170 7.36 9.67 5.00
N PRO A 171 6.37 10.56 5.22
CA PRO A 171 5.88 10.83 6.56
C PRO A 171 5.30 9.56 7.21
N PRO A 172 5.59 9.28 8.50
CA PRO A 172 5.15 8.06 9.18
C PRO A 172 3.64 7.85 9.15
N GLU A 173 2.85 8.93 9.20
CA GLU A 173 1.39 8.91 9.15
C GLU A 173 0.83 8.46 7.80
N THR A 174 1.62 8.52 6.75
CA THR A 174 1.20 8.13 5.39
C THR A 174 1.13 6.62 5.23
N ALA A 175 1.92 5.86 5.99
CA ALA A 175 2.11 4.42 5.82
C ALA A 175 0.82 3.58 5.95
N PHE A 176 -0.21 4.08 6.64
CA PHE A 176 -1.45 3.34 6.88
C PHE A 176 -2.70 3.96 6.25
N ARG A 177 -2.58 5.03 5.47
CA ARG A 177 -3.72 5.67 4.83
C ARG A 177 -4.04 4.98 3.50
N LEU A 178 -5.23 4.37 3.44
CA LEU A 178 -5.74 3.64 2.26
C LEU A 178 -6.86 4.41 1.53
N ASP A 179 -7.01 5.69 1.80
CA ASP A 179 -8.04 6.51 1.17
C ASP A 179 -7.69 6.77 -0.31
N ALA A 180 -7.99 5.79 -1.15
CA ALA A 180 -7.84 5.90 -2.60
C ALA A 180 -8.53 7.17 -3.17
N THR A 181 -9.56 7.66 -2.50
CA THR A 181 -10.26 8.90 -2.86
C THR A 181 -9.40 10.15 -2.70
N SER A 182 -8.47 10.21 -1.75
CA SER A 182 -7.54 11.33 -1.64
C SER A 182 -6.39 11.25 -2.65
N TRP A 183 -6.17 10.08 -3.25
CA TRP A 183 -5.11 9.85 -4.24
C TRP A 183 -5.55 10.04 -5.67
N LEU A 184 -6.80 9.70 -5.98
CA LEU A 184 -7.32 9.73 -7.35
C LEU A 184 -8.18 10.98 -7.63
N GLY A 185 -8.27 11.90 -6.67
CA GLY A 185 -9.17 13.05 -6.75
C GLY A 185 -10.63 12.57 -6.63
N ALA A 186 -11.30 12.95 -5.54
CA ALA A 186 -12.76 12.88 -5.54
C ALA A 186 -13.29 13.88 -6.58
N PRO A 187 -14.33 13.51 -7.34
CA PRO A 187 -15.00 14.44 -8.22
C PRO A 187 -15.59 15.63 -7.44
#